data_e6a6c04a5b0f59b1e8a29eb7fda76db4
#
_entry.id   e6a6c04a5b0f59b1e8a29eb7fda76db4
#
_cell.length_a   1.000
_cell.length_b   1.000
_cell.length_c   1.000
_cell.angle_alpha   90.00
_cell.angle_beta   90.00
_cell.angle_gamma   90.00
#
_symmetry.space_group_name_H-M   'P 1'
#
loop_
_entity.id
_entity.type
_entity.pdbx_description
1 polymer ?
#
loop_
_entity_poly.entity_id
_entity_poly.type
_entity_poly.pdbx_seq_one_letter_code
_entity_poly.pdbx_strand_id
1 'polypeptide(L)'
;PSEASMEAFLTVAIETCHVPHMIVCGHVGCGGIKLAMQGTSGQWFERIRKVYQAYREELAGISDQDELYNVVAALNVREQVLALAASTKVQAAWARGDELNLYGWVYGINTGYINDLGVWLKSTGDFEAMRANETKFRTQLQEKFGKQK
;
A
#
# COMPACT_ATOMS: atom_id res chain seq x y z
N PRO A 1 -0.56 -4.91 14.27
CA PRO A 1 -1.82 -4.94 15.01
C PRO A 1 -2.53 -6.25 14.76
N SER A 2 -3.27 -6.75 15.77
CA SER A 2 -4.16 -7.89 15.55
C SER A 2 -5.34 -7.47 14.65
N GLU A 3 -6.01 -8.44 14.03
CA GLU A 3 -7.22 -8.18 13.24
C GLU A 3 -8.27 -7.42 14.06
N ALA A 4 -8.44 -7.81 15.34
CA ALA A 4 -9.32 -7.13 16.28
C ALA A 4 -8.93 -5.66 16.55
N SER A 5 -7.64 -5.34 16.64
CA SER A 5 -7.19 -3.95 16.83
C SER A 5 -7.47 -3.08 15.61
N MET A 6 -7.32 -3.63 14.42
CA MET A 6 -7.64 -2.92 13.18
C MET A 6 -9.14 -2.68 13.06
N GLU A 7 -9.94 -3.68 13.37
CA GLU A 7 -11.40 -3.59 13.36
C GLU A 7 -11.92 -2.51 14.33
N ALA A 8 -11.38 -2.48 15.55
CA ALA A 8 -11.72 -1.45 16.54
C ALA A 8 -11.32 -0.05 16.05
N PHE A 9 -10.12 0.09 15.45
CA PHE A 9 -9.66 1.35 14.86
C PHE A 9 -10.61 1.83 13.76
N LEU A 10 -10.99 0.96 12.82
CA LEU A 10 -11.90 1.29 11.72
C LEU A 10 -13.30 1.67 12.25
N THR A 11 -13.78 1.00 13.30
CA THR A 11 -15.05 1.36 13.94
C THR A 11 -15.00 2.79 14.44
N VAL A 12 -13.97 3.14 15.22
CA VAL A 12 -13.85 4.49 15.78
C VAL A 12 -13.67 5.54 14.66
N ALA A 13 -12.76 5.31 13.74
CA ALA A 13 -12.44 6.27 12.68
C ALA A 13 -13.65 6.53 11.76
N ILE A 14 -14.31 5.47 11.29
CA ILE A 14 -15.37 5.57 10.28
C ILE A 14 -16.73 5.85 10.93
N GLU A 15 -17.10 5.06 11.95
CA GLU A 15 -18.46 5.08 12.48
C GLU A 15 -18.67 6.10 13.60
N THR A 16 -17.61 6.48 14.34
CA THR A 16 -17.70 7.44 15.44
C THR A 16 -17.20 8.81 15.04
N CYS A 17 -16.00 8.88 14.44
CA CYS A 17 -15.35 10.15 14.09
C CYS A 17 -15.70 10.64 12.68
N HIS A 18 -16.28 9.79 11.84
CA HIS A 18 -16.63 10.08 10.45
C HIS A 18 -15.47 10.76 9.69
N VAL A 19 -14.26 10.20 9.82
CA VAL A 19 -13.07 10.77 9.18
C VAL A 19 -13.22 10.73 7.65
N PRO A 20 -13.04 11.86 6.94
CA PRO A 20 -13.19 11.87 5.48
C PRO A 20 -11.94 11.38 4.75
N HIS A 21 -10.82 11.21 5.45
CA HIS A 21 -9.54 10.81 4.85
C HIS A 21 -8.81 9.79 5.70
N MET A 22 -8.33 8.72 5.06
CA MET A 22 -7.45 7.72 5.67
C MET A 22 -6.22 7.54 4.78
N ILE A 23 -5.04 7.56 5.39
CA ILE A 23 -3.77 7.51 4.68
C ILE A 23 -3.00 6.26 5.14
N VAL A 24 -2.62 5.42 4.18
CA VAL A 24 -1.59 4.40 4.41
C VAL A 24 -0.26 5.00 3.98
N CYS A 25 0.63 5.23 4.94
CA CYS A 25 1.91 5.86 4.68
C CYS A 25 3.06 4.90 5.01
N GLY A 26 3.83 4.54 3.98
CA GLY A 26 5.14 3.89 4.13
C GLY A 26 6.25 4.92 4.18
N HIS A 27 7.50 4.44 4.21
CA HIS A 27 8.67 5.33 4.15
C HIS A 27 9.83 4.69 3.41
N VAL A 28 10.71 5.51 2.85
CA VAL A 28 11.98 5.05 2.25
C VAL A 28 12.92 4.50 3.32
N GLY A 29 13.80 3.58 2.94
CA GLY A 29 14.80 2.99 3.85
C GLY A 29 14.16 2.13 4.94
N CYS A 30 13.00 1.52 4.71
CA CYS A 30 12.28 0.76 5.72
C CYS A 30 13.03 -0.52 6.12
N GLY A 31 13.59 -0.55 7.36
CA GLY A 31 14.24 -1.72 7.91
C GLY A 31 13.33 -2.96 8.00
N GLY A 32 12.03 -2.77 8.21
CA GLY A 32 11.04 -3.85 8.22
C GLY A 32 10.89 -4.52 6.84
N ILE A 33 10.87 -3.76 5.76
CA ILE A 33 10.87 -4.29 4.39
C ILE A 33 12.16 -5.09 4.14
N LYS A 34 13.31 -4.54 4.48
CA LYS A 34 14.61 -5.21 4.36
C LYS A 34 14.62 -6.56 5.10
N LEU A 35 14.23 -6.57 6.36
CA LEU A 35 14.16 -7.79 7.17
C LEU A 35 13.19 -8.82 6.59
N ALA A 36 12.03 -8.40 6.09
CA ALA A 36 11.08 -9.28 5.44
C ALA A 36 11.69 -9.97 4.21
N MET A 37 12.37 -9.21 3.35
CA MET A 37 13.01 -9.73 2.15
C MET A 37 14.24 -10.61 2.46
N GLN A 38 14.90 -10.42 3.60
CA GLN A 38 15.99 -11.25 4.10
C GLN A 38 15.52 -12.56 4.77
N GLY A 39 14.20 -12.81 4.82
CA GLY A 39 13.65 -14.06 5.32
C GLY A 39 13.33 -14.08 6.81
N THR A 40 13.31 -12.93 7.49
CA THR A 40 12.89 -12.87 8.91
C THR A 40 11.50 -13.48 9.07
N SER A 41 11.35 -14.39 10.03
CA SER A 41 10.09 -15.07 10.31
C SER A 41 9.08 -14.17 11.03
N GLY A 42 7.79 -14.43 10.83
CA GLY A 42 6.68 -13.75 11.47
C GLY A 42 5.62 -13.33 10.46
N GLN A 43 4.36 -13.38 10.89
CA GLN A 43 3.19 -13.15 10.05
C GLN A 43 3.22 -11.81 9.31
N TRP A 44 3.72 -10.76 9.97
CA TRP A 44 3.83 -9.43 9.36
C TRP A 44 4.87 -9.42 8.21
N PHE A 45 6.04 -10.03 8.42
CA PHE A 45 7.07 -10.16 7.38
C PHE A 45 6.62 -11.04 6.22
N GLU A 46 5.83 -12.08 6.49
CA GLU A 46 5.28 -12.95 5.45
C GLU A 46 4.32 -12.22 4.51
N ARG A 47 3.52 -11.28 5.04
CA ARG A 47 2.65 -10.43 4.21
C ARG A 47 3.47 -9.60 3.23
N ILE A 48 4.56 -9.00 3.68
CA ILE A 48 5.48 -8.22 2.82
C ILE A 48 6.14 -9.13 1.78
N ARG A 49 6.61 -10.32 2.16
CA ARG A 49 7.19 -11.28 1.20
C ARG A 49 6.20 -11.70 0.12
N LYS A 50 4.93 -11.89 0.45
CA LYS A 50 3.88 -12.18 -0.54
C LYS A 50 3.74 -11.04 -1.55
N VAL A 51 3.79 -9.79 -1.11
CA VAL A 51 3.81 -8.64 -2.01
C VAL A 51 5.03 -8.70 -2.93
N TYR A 52 6.23 -8.85 -2.37
CA TYR A 52 7.46 -8.99 -3.18
C TYR A 52 7.36 -10.14 -4.19
N GLN A 53 6.86 -11.29 -3.79
CA GLN A 53 6.72 -12.46 -4.66
C GLN A 53 5.71 -12.24 -5.79
N ALA A 54 4.61 -11.52 -5.52
CA ALA A 54 3.60 -11.21 -6.52
C ALA A 54 4.11 -10.30 -7.63
N TYR A 55 5.13 -9.47 -7.35
CA TYR A 55 5.74 -8.54 -8.32
C TYR A 55 7.19 -8.92 -8.70
N ARG A 56 7.58 -10.16 -8.46
CA ARG A 56 8.97 -10.61 -8.63
C ARG A 56 9.51 -10.40 -10.04
N GLU A 57 8.69 -10.64 -11.06
CA GLU A 57 9.09 -10.52 -12.45
C GLU A 57 9.38 -9.06 -12.83
N GLU A 58 8.53 -8.14 -12.40
CA GLU A 58 8.68 -6.71 -12.66
C GLU A 58 9.86 -6.11 -11.91
N LEU A 59 10.18 -6.66 -10.76
CA LEU A 59 11.27 -6.22 -9.90
C LEU A 59 12.63 -6.79 -10.30
N ALA A 60 12.68 -7.81 -11.17
CA ALA A 60 13.91 -8.50 -11.57
C ALA A 60 14.95 -7.60 -12.25
N GLY A 61 14.54 -6.47 -12.84
CA GLY A 61 15.42 -5.49 -13.47
C GLY A 61 16.10 -4.51 -12.52
N ILE A 62 15.71 -4.48 -11.22
CA ILE A 62 16.25 -3.56 -10.22
C ILE A 62 17.49 -4.20 -9.59
N SER A 63 18.69 -3.68 -9.92
CA SER A 63 19.96 -4.19 -9.40
C SER A 63 20.38 -3.55 -8.07
N ASP A 64 19.98 -2.32 -7.82
CA ASP A 64 20.25 -1.63 -6.55
C ASP A 64 19.30 -2.13 -5.45
N GLN A 65 19.88 -2.61 -4.35
CA GLN A 65 19.12 -3.21 -3.26
C GLN A 65 18.28 -2.20 -2.47
N ASP A 66 18.78 -0.99 -2.27
CA ASP A 66 18.06 0.04 -1.52
C ASP A 66 16.89 0.57 -2.37
N GLU A 67 17.09 0.70 -3.67
CA GLU A 67 16.00 0.99 -4.62
C GLU A 67 14.95 -0.13 -4.60
N LEU A 68 15.36 -1.39 -4.67
CA LEU A 68 14.45 -2.53 -4.60
C LEU A 68 13.61 -2.51 -3.32
N TYR A 69 14.22 -2.26 -2.15
CA TYR A 69 13.50 -2.15 -0.89
C TYR A 69 12.49 -0.99 -0.90
N ASN A 70 12.84 0.14 -1.48
CA ASN A 70 11.98 1.31 -1.59
C ASN A 70 10.77 1.05 -2.51
N VAL A 71 10.99 0.36 -3.63
CA VAL A 71 9.90 -0.05 -4.53
C VAL A 71 8.97 -1.06 -3.84
N VAL A 72 9.52 -2.04 -3.13
CA VAL A 72 8.70 -3.00 -2.35
C VAL A 72 7.92 -2.29 -1.24
N ALA A 73 8.49 -1.26 -0.61
CA ALA A 73 7.76 -0.43 0.35
C ALA A 73 6.55 0.27 -0.28
N ALA A 74 6.71 0.85 -1.47
CA ALA A 74 5.63 1.50 -2.20
C ALA A 74 4.54 0.49 -2.63
N LEU A 75 4.94 -0.70 -3.12
CA LEU A 75 4.02 -1.79 -3.44
C LEU A 75 3.24 -2.24 -2.20
N ASN A 76 3.92 -2.41 -1.08
CA ASN A 76 3.27 -2.78 0.18
C ASN A 76 2.24 -1.74 0.61
N VAL A 77 2.51 -0.45 0.46
CA VAL A 77 1.53 0.62 0.73
C VAL A 77 0.30 0.45 -0.16
N ARG A 78 0.48 0.27 -1.46
CA ARG A 78 -0.64 0.04 -2.40
C ARG A 78 -1.49 -1.16 -1.96
N GLU A 79 -0.86 -2.30 -1.68
CA GLU A 79 -1.58 -3.51 -1.26
C GLU A 79 -2.31 -3.32 0.07
N GLN A 80 -1.75 -2.54 1.01
CA GLN A 80 -2.43 -2.19 2.25
C GLN A 80 -3.65 -1.27 2.01
N VAL A 81 -3.58 -0.31 1.07
CA VAL A 81 -4.76 0.50 0.68
C VAL A 81 -5.84 -0.38 0.07
N LEU A 82 -5.49 -1.32 -0.80
CA LEU A 82 -6.44 -2.26 -1.39
C LEU A 82 -7.06 -3.19 -0.33
N ALA A 83 -6.27 -3.68 0.60
CA ALA A 83 -6.76 -4.50 1.72
C ALA A 83 -7.71 -3.70 2.64
N LEU A 84 -7.38 -2.44 2.91
CA LEU A 84 -8.24 -1.53 3.67
C LEU A 84 -9.55 -1.26 2.94
N ALA A 85 -9.49 -0.96 1.64
CA ALA A 85 -10.65 -0.76 0.79
C ALA A 85 -11.57 -1.98 0.73
N ALA A 86 -11.01 -3.19 0.75
CA ALA A 86 -11.77 -4.44 0.76
C ALA A 86 -12.46 -4.74 2.11
N SER A 87 -12.15 -4.00 3.18
CA SER A 87 -12.77 -4.23 4.49
C SER A 87 -14.28 -3.94 4.46
N THR A 88 -15.03 -4.71 5.24
CA THR A 88 -16.50 -4.55 5.33
C THR A 88 -16.92 -3.16 5.78
N LYS A 89 -16.13 -2.53 6.66
CA LYS A 89 -16.42 -1.19 7.17
C LYS A 89 -16.24 -0.10 6.13
N VAL A 90 -15.18 -0.14 5.34
CA VAL A 90 -14.97 0.81 4.24
C VAL A 90 -16.03 0.63 3.16
N GLN A 91 -16.30 -0.62 2.76
CA GLN A 91 -17.35 -0.91 1.76
C GLN A 91 -18.73 -0.46 2.24
N ALA A 92 -19.06 -0.67 3.51
CA ALA A 92 -20.32 -0.21 4.08
C ALA A 92 -20.41 1.32 4.14
N ALA A 93 -19.31 2.02 4.47
CA ALA A 93 -19.25 3.48 4.45
C ALA A 93 -19.54 4.02 3.04
N TRP A 94 -18.86 3.50 2.03
CA TRP A 94 -19.12 3.90 0.64
C TRP A 94 -20.53 3.57 0.16
N ALA A 95 -21.08 2.42 0.58
CA ALA A 95 -22.46 2.04 0.23
C ALA A 95 -23.51 2.97 0.87
N ARG A 96 -23.22 3.57 2.03
CA ARG A 96 -24.06 4.59 2.66
C ARG A 96 -23.92 5.99 2.03
N GLY A 97 -22.92 6.18 1.17
CA GLY A 97 -22.59 7.49 0.59
C GLY A 97 -21.72 8.37 1.49
N ASP A 98 -21.05 7.77 2.49
CA ASP A 98 -20.13 8.52 3.36
C ASP A 98 -18.94 9.03 2.53
N GLU A 99 -18.50 10.26 2.84
CA GLU A 99 -17.27 10.80 2.27
C GLU A 99 -16.08 10.13 2.97
N LEU A 100 -15.50 9.11 2.32
CA LEU A 100 -14.32 8.42 2.81
C LEU A 100 -13.32 8.21 1.67
N ASN A 101 -12.17 8.86 1.79
CA ASN A 101 -11.08 8.81 0.83
C ASN A 101 -9.89 8.03 1.40
N LEU A 102 -9.36 7.08 0.64
CA LEU A 102 -8.17 6.31 1.00
C LEU A 102 -7.00 6.71 0.12
N TYR A 103 -5.83 6.92 0.71
CA TYR A 103 -4.61 7.33 0.01
C TYR A 103 -3.43 6.41 0.32
N GLY A 104 -2.53 6.27 -0.65
CA GLY A 104 -1.25 5.59 -0.50
C GLY A 104 -0.08 6.55 -0.69
N TRP A 105 0.72 6.79 0.38
CA TRP A 105 1.86 7.69 0.35
C TRP A 105 3.14 7.01 0.81
N VAL A 106 4.29 7.55 0.37
CA VAL A 106 5.61 7.16 0.88
C VAL A 106 6.36 8.40 1.37
N TYR A 107 6.73 8.41 2.64
CA TYR A 107 7.50 9.47 3.25
C TYR A 107 8.99 9.30 3.00
N GLY A 108 9.64 10.33 2.48
CA GLY A 108 11.08 10.39 2.34
C GLY A 108 11.75 10.88 3.62
N ILE A 109 12.24 9.96 4.44
CA ILE A 109 12.86 10.30 5.74
C ILE A 109 14.05 11.26 5.56
N ASN A 110 14.83 11.07 4.50
CA ASN A 110 16.00 11.88 4.18
C ASN A 110 15.68 13.22 3.52
N THR A 111 14.49 13.38 2.95
CA THR A 111 14.09 14.60 2.22
C THR A 111 13.01 15.40 2.94
N GLY A 112 12.24 14.76 3.84
CA GLY A 112 11.08 15.36 4.49
C GLY A 112 9.84 15.48 3.62
N TYR A 113 9.87 14.95 2.38
CA TYR A 113 8.75 15.05 1.44
C TYR A 113 7.87 13.80 1.43
N ILE A 114 6.59 14.01 1.14
CA ILE A 114 5.64 12.96 0.80
C ILE A 114 5.69 12.69 -0.70
N ASN A 115 5.85 11.42 -1.06
CA ASN A 115 5.67 10.95 -2.42
C ASN A 115 4.27 10.32 -2.52
N ASP A 116 3.37 10.97 -3.24
CA ASP A 116 2.06 10.43 -3.57
C ASP A 116 2.24 9.32 -4.61
N LEU A 117 1.71 8.14 -4.32
CA LEU A 117 1.77 6.98 -5.22
C LEU A 117 0.70 7.01 -6.31
N GLY A 118 -0.19 8.02 -6.31
CA GLY A 118 -1.36 8.05 -7.19
C GLY A 118 -2.41 6.99 -6.80
N VAL A 119 -2.33 6.46 -5.60
CA VAL A 119 -3.31 5.52 -5.04
C VAL A 119 -4.34 6.33 -4.28
N TRP A 120 -5.49 6.53 -4.91
CA TRP A 120 -6.62 7.25 -4.33
C TRP A 120 -7.91 6.51 -4.64
N LEU A 121 -8.63 6.11 -3.61
CA LEU A 121 -9.90 5.38 -3.70
C LEU A 121 -10.94 6.11 -2.85
N LYS A 122 -12.11 6.37 -3.43
CA LYS A 122 -13.25 7.02 -2.78
C LYS A 122 -14.57 6.28 -2.97
N SER A 123 -14.53 5.12 -3.63
CA SER A 123 -15.71 4.31 -3.93
C SER A 123 -15.33 2.85 -4.19
N THR A 124 -16.32 1.96 -4.13
CA THR A 124 -16.19 0.57 -4.57
C THR A 124 -15.78 0.50 -6.05
N GLY A 125 -16.29 1.39 -6.90
CA GLY A 125 -15.91 1.43 -8.32
C GLY A 125 -14.43 1.76 -8.54
N ASP A 126 -13.86 2.71 -7.78
CA ASP A 126 -12.42 3.01 -7.85
C ASP A 126 -11.58 1.81 -7.39
N PHE A 127 -12.02 1.12 -6.33
CA PHE A 127 -11.36 -0.08 -5.83
C PHE A 127 -11.35 -1.20 -6.89
N GLU A 128 -12.48 -1.47 -7.51
CA GLU A 128 -12.57 -2.49 -8.57
C GLU A 128 -11.74 -2.12 -9.80
N ALA A 129 -11.79 -0.85 -10.21
CA ALA A 129 -10.98 -0.34 -11.31
C ALA A 129 -9.48 -0.46 -11.03
N MET A 130 -9.04 -0.14 -9.81
CA MET A 130 -7.62 -0.25 -9.43
C MET A 130 -7.15 -1.70 -9.38
N ARG A 131 -7.99 -2.64 -8.94
CA ARG A 131 -7.70 -4.07 -9.00
C ARG A 131 -7.62 -4.59 -10.43
N ALA A 132 -8.57 -4.20 -11.29
CA ALA A 132 -8.58 -4.62 -12.68
C ALA A 132 -7.39 -4.08 -13.49
N ASN A 133 -6.86 -2.90 -13.12
CA ASN A 133 -5.74 -2.25 -13.77
C ASN A 133 -4.35 -2.62 -13.17
N GLU A 134 -4.22 -3.77 -12.56
CA GLU A 134 -2.95 -4.24 -11.98
C GLU A 134 -1.82 -4.26 -13.02
N THR A 135 -2.10 -4.72 -14.23
CA THR A 135 -1.14 -4.74 -15.35
C THR A 135 -0.62 -3.33 -15.68
N LYS A 136 -1.50 -2.32 -15.70
CA LYS A 136 -1.11 -0.93 -15.96
C LYS A 136 -0.18 -0.40 -14.86
N PHE A 137 -0.49 -0.71 -13.60
CA PHE A 137 0.36 -0.32 -12.47
C PHE A 137 1.74 -1.00 -12.54
N ARG A 138 1.79 -2.28 -12.90
CA ARG A 138 3.05 -3.03 -13.13
C ARG A 138 3.89 -2.36 -14.21
N THR A 139 3.30 -1.96 -15.32
CA THR A 139 3.99 -1.24 -16.40
C THR A 139 4.55 0.10 -15.92
N GLN A 140 3.77 0.87 -15.16
CA GLN A 140 4.22 2.15 -14.59
C GLN A 140 5.40 1.99 -13.63
N LEU A 141 5.43 0.92 -12.83
CA LEU A 141 6.58 0.58 -12.00
C LEU A 141 7.83 0.32 -12.82
N GLN A 142 7.71 -0.49 -13.87
CA GLN A 142 8.84 -0.78 -14.77
C GLN A 142 9.34 0.49 -15.48
N GLU A 143 8.45 1.39 -15.89
CA GLU A 143 8.82 2.66 -16.51
C GLU A 143 9.50 3.61 -15.51
N LYS A 144 9.05 3.65 -14.27
CA LYS A 144 9.56 4.55 -13.23
C LYS A 144 10.89 4.07 -12.66
N PHE A 145 11.05 2.77 -12.48
CA PHE A 145 12.19 2.16 -11.79
C PHE A 145 13.04 1.24 -12.68
N GLY A 146 12.57 0.83 -13.86
CA GLY A 146 13.32 0.00 -14.81
C GLY A 146 14.30 0.77 -15.72
N LYS A 147 14.38 2.10 -15.64
CA LYS A 147 15.18 2.97 -16.50
C LYS A 147 16.43 3.56 -15.86
N GLN A 148 16.78 3.16 -14.66
CA GLN A 148 18.08 3.58 -14.07
C GLN A 148 19.14 2.52 -14.44
N LYS A 149 19.65 2.61 -15.67
CA LYS A 149 20.94 2.01 -16.08
C LYS A 149 22.00 3.08 -16.08
#